data_00d49c5b2192d4ff7591f9c6cd084e55
#
_entry.id   00d49c5b2192d4ff7591f9c6cd084e55
#
_cell.length_a   1.000
_cell.length_b   1.000
_cell.length_c   1.000
_cell.angle_alpha   90.00
_cell.angle_beta   90.00
_cell.angle_gamma   90.00
#
_symmetry.space_group_name_H-M   'P 1'
#
loop_
_entity.id
_entity.type
_entity.pdbx_description
1 polymer ?
#
loop_
_entity_poly.entity_id
_entity_poly.type
_entity_poly.pdbx_seq_one_letter_code
_entity_poly.pdbx_strand_id
1 'polypeptide(L)'
;MTKAQIFITDDDPDDREFIINALQRNGFIGRLVEFENGEYLSEYLYKHSDNLPDLILLDLNMPVKNGFDTLREIKNDPKFSNIPVVVLSASTRKEDEQICFQTGCKHFLSKPLDMAGYSSIAKFLGTAFFRE
;
A
#
# COMPACT_ATOMS: atom_id res chain seq x y z
N MET A 1 -17.86 3.91 15.40
CA MET A 1 -16.65 4.49 14.81
C MET A 1 -15.83 3.39 14.15
N THR A 2 -15.56 3.51 12.86
CA THR A 2 -14.75 2.53 12.14
C THR A 2 -13.28 2.77 12.46
N LYS A 3 -12.54 1.70 12.74
CA LYS A 3 -11.10 1.82 12.92
C LYS A 3 -10.45 2.06 11.56
N ALA A 4 -9.36 2.80 11.56
CA ALA A 4 -8.53 2.95 10.37
C ALA A 4 -8.05 1.58 9.89
N GLN A 5 -7.94 1.41 8.58
CA GLN A 5 -7.38 0.17 8.04
C GLN A 5 -6.44 0.44 6.88
N ILE A 6 -5.39 -0.35 6.83
CA ILE A 6 -4.37 -0.30 5.78
C ILE A 6 -4.32 -1.66 5.11
N PHE A 7 -4.38 -1.68 3.78
CA PHE A 7 -4.16 -2.89 2.98
C PHE A 7 -2.71 -2.91 2.53
N ILE A 8 -2.05 -4.05 2.72
CA ILE A 8 -0.64 -4.24 2.39
C ILE A 8 -0.53 -5.32 1.33
N THR A 9 -0.10 -4.94 0.14
CA THR A 9 -0.06 -5.83 -1.02
C THR A 9 1.38 -5.99 -1.49
N ASP A 10 1.93 -7.17 -1.28
CA ASP A 10 3.32 -7.51 -1.57
C ASP A 10 3.43 -9.04 -1.59
N ASP A 11 4.14 -9.60 -2.57
CA ASP A 11 4.28 -11.05 -2.66
C ASP A 11 5.28 -11.63 -1.65
N ASP A 12 6.13 -10.80 -1.05
CA ASP A 12 7.11 -11.24 -0.07
C ASP A 12 6.54 -11.14 1.35
N PRO A 13 6.30 -12.28 2.03
CA PRO A 13 5.75 -12.24 3.39
C PRO A 13 6.68 -11.56 4.40
N ASP A 14 7.98 -11.61 4.19
CA ASP A 14 8.92 -10.94 5.09
C ASP A 14 8.79 -9.43 4.98
N ASP A 15 8.67 -8.91 3.75
CA ASP A 15 8.48 -7.48 3.55
C ASP A 15 7.17 -7.00 4.16
N ARG A 16 6.10 -7.79 4.03
CA ARG A 16 4.83 -7.45 4.69
C ARG A 16 4.99 -7.40 6.21
N GLU A 17 5.69 -8.38 6.78
CA GLU A 17 5.91 -8.42 8.23
C GLU A 17 6.72 -7.23 8.71
N PHE A 18 7.75 -6.82 7.96
CA PHE A 18 8.57 -5.68 8.33
C PHE A 18 7.75 -4.41 8.45
N ILE A 19 6.92 -4.12 7.46
CA ILE A 19 6.12 -2.88 7.50
C ILE A 19 5.00 -2.96 8.55
N ILE A 20 4.40 -4.13 8.73
CA ILE A 20 3.37 -4.32 9.75
C ILE A 20 3.94 -4.07 11.14
N ASN A 21 5.09 -4.68 11.44
CA ASN A 21 5.75 -4.50 12.73
C ASN A 21 6.11 -3.02 12.96
N ALA A 22 6.61 -2.36 11.92
CA ALA A 22 6.97 -0.95 12.02
C ALA A 22 5.75 -0.07 12.29
N LEU A 23 4.64 -0.32 11.61
CA LEU A 23 3.40 0.42 11.85
C LEU A 23 2.91 0.24 13.28
N GLN A 24 2.89 -1.00 13.77
CA GLN A 24 2.42 -1.28 15.13
C GLN A 24 3.34 -0.67 16.19
N ARG A 25 4.65 -0.75 15.99
CA ARG A 25 5.61 -0.15 16.93
C ARG A 25 5.51 1.38 16.95
N ASN A 26 5.05 1.99 15.89
CA ASN A 26 4.89 3.45 15.81
C ASN A 26 3.46 3.89 16.11
N GLY A 27 2.67 3.03 16.74
CA GLY A 27 1.38 3.42 17.32
C GLY A 27 0.15 3.14 16.49
N PHE A 28 0.28 2.51 15.33
CA PHE A 28 -0.90 2.17 14.54
C PHE A 28 -1.66 1.03 15.23
N ILE A 29 -2.92 1.28 15.56
CA ILE A 29 -3.78 0.31 16.27
C ILE A 29 -4.98 -0.12 15.42
N GLY A 30 -5.03 0.26 14.15
CA GLY A 30 -6.11 -0.10 13.26
C GLY A 30 -5.97 -1.51 12.70
N ARG A 31 -6.75 -1.78 11.67
CA ARG A 31 -6.78 -3.08 11.01
C ARG A 31 -5.75 -3.11 9.88
N LEU A 32 -4.96 -4.17 9.83
CA LEU A 32 -3.98 -4.41 8.77
C LEU A 32 -4.39 -5.69 8.02
N VAL A 33 -4.57 -5.58 6.70
CA VAL A 33 -4.98 -6.72 5.87
C VAL A 33 -3.92 -6.94 4.81
N GLU A 34 -3.47 -8.18 4.65
CA GLU A 34 -2.39 -8.54 3.75
C GLU A 34 -2.91 -9.23 2.50
N PHE A 35 -2.28 -8.91 1.37
CA PHE A 35 -2.54 -9.56 0.08
C PHE A 35 -1.21 -9.91 -0.58
N GLU A 36 -1.09 -11.11 -1.13
CA GLU A 36 0.15 -11.55 -1.76
C GLU A 36 0.26 -11.16 -3.24
N ASN A 37 -0.82 -10.65 -3.83
CA ASN A 37 -0.78 -10.14 -5.21
C ASN A 37 -1.96 -9.21 -5.47
N GLY A 38 -1.93 -8.56 -6.64
CA GLY A 38 -2.95 -7.59 -7.02
C GLY A 38 -4.31 -8.20 -7.28
N GLU A 39 -4.36 -9.46 -7.71
CA GLU A 39 -5.64 -10.13 -7.97
C GLU A 39 -6.44 -10.31 -6.68
N TYR A 40 -5.78 -10.78 -5.62
CA TYR A 40 -6.44 -10.94 -4.32
C TYR A 40 -6.89 -9.61 -3.75
N LEU A 41 -6.09 -8.56 -3.92
CA LEU A 41 -6.48 -7.22 -3.51
C LEU A 41 -7.75 -6.77 -4.23
N SER A 42 -7.78 -6.91 -5.55
CA SER A 42 -8.93 -6.50 -6.35
C SER A 42 -10.18 -7.26 -5.96
N GLU A 43 -10.09 -8.57 -5.80
CA GLU A 43 -11.23 -9.39 -5.39
C GLU A 43 -11.78 -8.94 -4.04
N TYR A 44 -10.90 -8.65 -3.10
CA TYR A 44 -11.31 -8.22 -1.77
C TYR A 44 -12.02 -6.85 -1.82
N LEU A 45 -11.47 -5.91 -2.60
CA LEU A 45 -12.08 -4.59 -2.75
C LEU A 45 -13.50 -4.69 -3.28
N TYR A 46 -13.74 -5.53 -4.29
CA TYR A 46 -15.08 -5.69 -4.86
C TYR A 46 -16.04 -6.36 -3.87
N LYS A 47 -15.57 -7.35 -3.13
CA LYS A 47 -16.42 -8.04 -2.15
C LYS A 47 -16.75 -7.17 -0.94
N HIS A 48 -15.89 -6.22 -0.60
CA HIS A 48 -16.03 -5.39 0.59
C HIS A 48 -16.07 -3.90 0.23
N SER A 49 -16.78 -3.58 -0.83
CA SER A 49 -16.85 -2.20 -1.33
C SER A 49 -17.55 -1.24 -0.38
N ASP A 50 -18.22 -1.75 0.63
CA ASP A 50 -18.86 -0.95 1.69
C ASP A 50 -17.91 -0.67 2.87
N ASN A 51 -16.69 -1.21 2.84
CA ASN A 51 -15.72 -1.02 3.91
C ASN A 51 -14.32 -0.90 3.32
N LEU A 52 -14.06 0.22 2.68
CA LEU A 52 -12.81 0.47 1.95
C LEU A 52 -11.67 0.84 2.91
N PRO A 53 -10.42 0.54 2.53
CA PRO A 53 -9.26 0.92 3.34
C PRO A 53 -9.01 2.42 3.27
N ASP A 54 -8.32 2.93 4.29
CA ASP A 54 -7.87 4.32 4.32
C ASP A 54 -6.56 4.52 3.54
N LEU A 55 -5.84 3.44 3.29
CA LEU A 55 -4.57 3.46 2.59
C LEU A 55 -4.27 2.08 2.03
N ILE A 56 -3.73 2.04 0.81
CA ILE A 56 -3.19 0.82 0.21
C ILE A 56 -1.69 1.00 0.03
N LEU A 57 -0.90 0.10 0.61
CA LEU A 57 0.53 -0.03 0.32
C LEU A 57 0.66 -1.08 -0.77
N LEU A 58 1.40 -0.76 -1.84
CA LEU A 58 1.41 -1.59 -3.05
C LEU A 58 2.82 -1.76 -3.58
N ASP A 59 3.25 -3.02 -3.70
CA ASP A 59 4.48 -3.35 -4.40
C ASP A 59 4.21 -3.44 -5.91
N LEU A 60 5.21 -3.13 -6.72
CA LEU A 60 5.08 -3.18 -8.17
C LEU A 60 5.34 -4.57 -8.74
N ASN A 61 6.28 -5.30 -8.17
CA ASN A 61 6.74 -6.59 -8.72
C ASN A 61 6.07 -7.75 -7.99
N MET A 62 4.94 -8.19 -8.51
CA MET A 62 4.17 -9.30 -7.95
C MET A 62 3.76 -10.25 -9.06
N PRO A 63 3.67 -11.57 -8.76
CA PRO A 63 3.14 -12.51 -9.74
C PRO A 63 1.64 -12.34 -9.93
N VAL A 64 1.08 -13.00 -10.92
CA VAL A 64 -0.33 -13.02 -11.28
C VAL A 64 -0.79 -11.66 -11.79
N LYS A 65 -0.80 -10.64 -10.94
CA LYS A 65 -1.18 -9.28 -11.32
C LYS A 65 -0.22 -8.31 -10.63
N ASN A 66 0.57 -7.60 -11.40
CA ASN A 66 1.59 -6.71 -10.87
C ASN A 66 0.99 -5.41 -10.34
N GLY A 67 1.84 -4.61 -9.69
CA GLY A 67 1.39 -3.38 -9.05
C GLY A 67 0.97 -2.30 -10.03
N PHE A 68 1.59 -2.22 -11.21
CA PHE A 68 1.18 -1.23 -12.21
C PHE A 68 -0.26 -1.44 -12.67
N ASP A 69 -0.60 -2.69 -13.01
CA ASP A 69 -1.94 -3.03 -13.45
C ASP A 69 -2.95 -2.86 -12.32
N THR A 70 -2.55 -3.22 -11.11
CA THR A 70 -3.41 -3.07 -9.93
C THR A 70 -3.70 -1.60 -9.65
N LEU A 71 -2.68 -0.75 -9.69
CA LEU A 71 -2.85 0.69 -9.49
C LEU A 71 -3.77 1.29 -10.54
N ARG A 72 -3.56 0.91 -11.81
CA ARG A 72 -4.40 1.40 -12.91
C ARG A 72 -5.86 1.00 -12.71
N GLU A 73 -6.10 -0.23 -12.32
CA GLU A 73 -7.46 -0.72 -12.08
C GLU A 73 -8.14 0.07 -10.95
N ILE A 74 -7.44 0.25 -9.84
CA ILE A 74 -7.99 0.99 -8.70
C ILE A 74 -8.32 2.43 -9.10
N LYS A 75 -7.42 3.09 -9.81
CA LYS A 75 -7.59 4.51 -10.16
C LYS A 75 -8.61 4.74 -11.27
N ASN A 76 -8.90 3.71 -12.08
CA ASN A 76 -9.90 3.82 -13.12
C ASN A 76 -11.31 3.45 -12.68
N ASP A 77 -11.46 2.92 -11.47
CA ASP A 77 -12.78 2.56 -10.94
C ASP A 77 -13.27 3.67 -10.01
N PRO A 78 -14.42 4.33 -10.32
CA PRO A 78 -14.93 5.41 -9.47
C PRO A 78 -15.17 5.00 -8.02
N LYS A 79 -15.43 3.71 -7.76
CA LYS A 79 -15.63 3.21 -6.38
C LYS A 79 -14.34 3.28 -5.57
N PHE A 80 -13.17 3.14 -6.20
CA PHE A 80 -11.91 2.97 -5.51
C PHE A 80 -10.91 4.10 -5.79
N SER A 81 -11.21 4.97 -6.75
CA SER A 81 -10.24 5.98 -7.21
C SER A 81 -9.81 6.96 -6.14
N ASN A 82 -10.60 7.14 -5.10
CA ASN A 82 -10.25 8.07 -4.02
C ASN A 82 -9.41 7.43 -2.91
N ILE A 83 -9.20 6.13 -2.96
CA ILE A 83 -8.35 5.46 -1.96
C ILE A 83 -6.90 5.86 -2.22
N PRO A 84 -6.19 6.44 -1.23
CA PRO A 84 -4.78 6.76 -1.44
C PRO A 84 -3.96 5.48 -1.56
N VAL A 85 -3.07 5.46 -2.56
CA VAL A 85 -2.16 4.35 -2.80
C VAL A 85 -0.73 4.86 -2.68
N VAL A 86 0.05 4.22 -1.85
CA VAL A 86 1.48 4.47 -1.71
C VAL A 86 2.22 3.24 -2.23
N VAL A 87 3.08 3.46 -3.21
CA VAL A 87 3.90 2.39 -3.76
C VAL A 87 5.15 2.24 -2.88
N LEU A 88 5.42 1.01 -2.46
CA LEU A 88 6.61 0.66 -1.70
C LEU A 88 7.33 -0.44 -2.46
N SER A 89 8.42 -0.09 -3.15
CA SER A 89 9.03 -0.97 -4.15
C SER A 89 10.55 -1.02 -4.02
N ALA A 90 11.13 -2.16 -4.42
CA ALA A 90 12.57 -2.30 -4.54
C ALA A 90 13.11 -1.56 -5.78
N SER A 91 12.24 -1.20 -6.72
CA SER A 91 12.63 -0.48 -7.93
C SER A 91 13.09 0.93 -7.58
N THR A 92 14.22 1.34 -8.18
CA THR A 92 14.73 2.72 -8.07
C THR A 92 14.65 3.44 -9.42
N ARG A 93 13.96 2.87 -10.39
CA ARG A 93 13.88 3.42 -11.75
C ARG A 93 12.93 4.61 -11.78
N LYS A 94 13.41 5.71 -12.35
CA LYS A 94 12.59 6.93 -12.50
C LYS A 94 11.39 6.70 -13.39
N GLU A 95 11.51 5.83 -14.39
CA GLU A 95 10.40 5.50 -15.28
C GLU A 95 9.24 4.89 -14.50
N ASP A 96 9.54 3.99 -13.56
CA ASP A 96 8.51 3.35 -12.74
C ASP A 96 7.83 4.38 -11.84
N GLU A 97 8.61 5.28 -11.25
CA GLU A 97 8.08 6.35 -10.41
C GLU A 97 7.16 7.26 -11.21
N GLN A 98 7.59 7.68 -12.40
CA GLN A 98 6.79 8.54 -13.26
C GLN A 98 5.48 7.88 -13.67
N ILE A 99 5.53 6.61 -14.07
CA ILE A 99 4.32 5.87 -14.44
C ILE A 99 3.36 5.80 -13.27
N CYS A 100 3.86 5.52 -12.06
CA CYS A 100 3.01 5.42 -10.88
C CYS A 100 2.35 6.75 -10.55
N PHE A 101 3.08 7.86 -10.59
CA PHE A 101 2.48 9.17 -10.33
C PHE A 101 1.48 9.57 -11.40
N GLN A 102 1.78 9.30 -12.67
CA GLN A 102 0.85 9.57 -13.76
C GLN A 102 -0.42 8.74 -13.64
N THR A 103 -0.31 7.53 -13.10
CA THR A 103 -1.45 6.64 -12.89
C THR A 103 -2.26 7.04 -11.66
N GLY A 104 -1.64 7.74 -10.71
CA GLY A 104 -2.37 8.28 -9.57
C GLY A 104 -1.91 7.83 -8.19
N CYS A 105 -0.71 7.27 -8.05
CA CYS A 105 -0.20 6.97 -6.70
C CYS A 105 0.07 8.27 -5.96
N LYS A 106 -0.06 8.23 -4.63
CA LYS A 106 0.13 9.40 -3.79
C LYS A 106 1.61 9.60 -3.47
N HIS A 107 2.33 8.53 -3.21
CA HIS A 107 3.76 8.55 -2.94
C HIS A 107 4.40 7.29 -3.52
N PHE A 108 5.68 7.41 -3.85
CA PHE A 108 6.50 6.30 -4.34
C PHE A 108 7.73 6.20 -3.44
N LEU A 109 7.81 5.14 -2.66
CA LEU A 109 8.86 4.95 -1.66
C LEU A 109 9.68 3.71 -1.98
N SER A 110 11.00 3.79 -1.74
CA SER A 110 11.89 2.65 -1.90
C SER A 110 11.83 1.76 -0.67
N LYS A 111 11.86 0.44 -0.88
CA LYS A 111 11.93 -0.49 0.23
C LYS A 111 13.24 -0.29 0.99
N PRO A 112 13.17 -0.13 2.32
CA PRO A 112 14.38 0.06 3.13
C PRO A 112 15.23 -1.20 3.20
N LEU A 113 16.50 -1.00 3.58
CA LEU A 113 17.44 -2.11 3.79
C LEU A 113 17.49 -2.56 5.26
N ASP A 114 16.87 -1.83 6.17
CA ASP A 114 16.91 -2.13 7.60
C ASP A 114 15.61 -1.71 8.30
N MET A 115 15.50 -2.07 9.56
CA MET A 115 14.31 -1.79 10.35
C MET A 115 14.15 -0.30 10.66
N ALA A 116 15.24 0.46 10.76
CA ALA A 116 15.18 1.90 10.97
C ALA A 116 14.48 2.58 9.80
N GLY A 117 14.76 2.12 8.58
CA GLY A 117 14.09 2.63 7.39
C GLY A 117 12.60 2.33 7.38
N TYR A 118 12.21 1.12 7.77
CA TYR A 118 10.78 0.77 7.88
C TYR A 118 10.09 1.61 8.95
N SER A 119 10.77 1.87 10.06
CA SER A 119 10.22 2.74 11.12
C SER A 119 10.00 4.16 10.61
N SER A 120 10.94 4.68 9.82
CA SER A 120 10.79 6.02 9.21
C SER A 120 9.59 6.07 8.29
N ILE A 121 9.39 5.04 7.48
CA ILE A 121 8.22 4.95 6.61
C ILE A 121 6.93 4.91 7.44
N ALA A 122 6.90 4.09 8.48
CA ALA A 122 5.71 4.00 9.34
C ALA A 122 5.37 5.35 9.96
N LYS A 123 6.36 6.09 10.43
CA LYS A 123 6.16 7.45 10.98
C LYS A 123 5.61 8.39 9.92
N PHE A 124 6.18 8.35 8.73
CA PHE A 124 5.71 9.17 7.61
C PHE A 124 4.25 8.86 7.28
N LEU A 125 3.90 7.59 7.16
CA LEU A 125 2.52 7.19 6.84
C LEU A 125 1.55 7.62 7.93
N GLY A 126 1.94 7.46 9.19
CA GLY A 126 1.12 7.90 10.31
C GLY A 126 0.83 9.39 10.26
N THR A 127 1.85 10.19 9.97
CA THR A 127 1.71 11.65 9.86
C THR A 127 0.88 12.05 8.64
N ALA A 128 1.13 11.42 7.50
CA ALA A 128 0.50 11.80 6.25
C ALA A 128 -0.98 11.40 6.16
N PHE A 129 -1.36 10.24 6.74
CA PHE A 129 -2.68 9.67 6.53
C PHE A 129 -3.52 9.48 7.79
N PHE A 130 -2.90 9.41 8.96
CA PHE A 130 -3.59 9.08 10.21
C PHE A 130 -3.35 10.08 11.32
N ARG A 131 -2.84 11.24 10.98
CA ARG A 131 -2.60 12.29 11.97
C ARG A 131 -3.91 12.79 12.56
N GLU A 132 -3.93 12.82 13.87
CA GLU A 132 -5.07 13.35 14.61
C GLU A 132 -4.91 14.83 14.89
#